data_b669b50961b623c242fc474e0aa30d08
#
_entry.id   b669b50961b623c242fc474e0aa30d08
#
_cell.length_a   1.000
_cell.length_b   1.000
_cell.length_c   1.000
_cell.angle_alpha   90.00
_cell.angle_beta   90.00
_cell.angle_gamma   90.00
#
_symmetry.space_group_name_H-M   'P 1'
#
loop_
_entity.id
_entity.type
_entity.pdbx_description
1 polymer ?
#
loop_
_entity_poly.entity_id
_entity_poly.type
_entity_poly.pdbx_seq_one_letter_code
_entity_poly.pdbx_strand_id
1 'polypeptide(L)'
;MDYKVVVTITQILGYLLAKFIGIKLISELKGQHRLKFILGAIVLAELALVGFAILPSPGNIFAMFFNGLALGCMWGVIFSFIEGRRVTDMLASLLGISMVIGSGAAKSLGLFVMDHWQVSEFWMPALIGGCALPCLALLGYVLQSLPKPSEEDRALKAERMTLDGRQRWALFKKLYAFSLYYFSR
;
A
#
# COMPACT_ATOMS: atom_id res chain seq x y z
N MET A 1 -11.74 14.30 -21.43
CA MET A 1 -11.13 14.11 -20.13
C MET A 1 -9.64 13.97 -20.34
N ASP A 2 -8.82 14.68 -19.59
CA ASP A 2 -7.37 14.65 -19.77
C ASP A 2 -6.84 13.24 -19.45
N TYR A 3 -5.97 12.71 -20.31
CA TYR A 3 -5.38 11.37 -20.19
C TYR A 3 -4.74 11.15 -18.79
N LYS A 4 -4.00 12.12 -18.30
CA LYS A 4 -3.36 12.07 -16.97
C LYS A 4 -4.39 11.90 -15.83
N VAL A 5 -5.53 12.55 -15.97
CA VAL A 5 -6.63 12.43 -14.99
C VAL A 5 -7.22 11.03 -14.99
N VAL A 6 -7.45 10.44 -16.18
CA VAL A 6 -7.97 9.07 -16.30
C VAL A 6 -7.03 8.07 -15.67
N VAL A 7 -5.73 8.14 -15.97
CA VAL A 7 -4.68 7.29 -15.41
C VAL A 7 -4.67 7.37 -13.88
N THR A 8 -4.70 8.59 -13.34
CA THR A 8 -4.68 8.81 -11.88
C THR A 8 -5.95 8.26 -11.20
N ILE A 9 -7.13 8.52 -11.77
CA ILE A 9 -8.39 8.00 -11.24
C ILE A 9 -8.38 6.47 -11.23
N THR A 10 -7.92 5.86 -12.32
CA THR A 10 -7.87 4.40 -12.46
C THR A 10 -6.93 3.77 -11.42
N GLN A 11 -5.78 4.38 -11.16
CA GLN A 11 -4.86 3.96 -10.10
C GLN A 11 -5.50 4.08 -8.72
N ILE A 12 -6.19 5.19 -8.43
CA ILE A 12 -6.90 5.40 -7.17
C ILE A 12 -8.01 4.36 -6.99
N LEU A 13 -8.75 4.02 -8.04
CA LEU A 13 -9.79 2.97 -7.98
C LEU A 13 -9.18 1.60 -7.66
N GLY A 14 -8.04 1.25 -8.26
CA GLY A 14 -7.30 0.04 -7.92
C GLY A 14 -6.88 0.03 -6.45
N TYR A 15 -6.33 1.13 -5.96
CA TYR A 15 -5.93 1.31 -4.55
C TYR A 15 -7.13 1.20 -3.60
N LEU A 16 -8.26 1.80 -3.94
CA LEU A 16 -9.50 1.74 -3.16
C LEU A 16 -10.03 0.31 -3.07
N LEU A 17 -10.11 -0.40 -4.21
CA LEU A 17 -10.52 -1.80 -4.25
C LEU A 17 -9.62 -2.68 -3.39
N ALA A 18 -8.31 -2.43 -3.42
CA ALA A 18 -7.34 -3.14 -2.58
C ALA A 18 -7.62 -2.99 -1.09
N LYS A 19 -8.17 -1.87 -0.63
CA LYS A 19 -8.54 -1.70 0.78
C LYS A 19 -9.65 -2.67 1.21
N PHE A 20 -10.65 -2.88 0.36
CA PHE A 20 -11.73 -3.83 0.65
C PHE A 20 -11.24 -5.29 0.64
N ILE A 21 -10.45 -5.66 -0.37
CA ILE A 21 -9.85 -7.00 -0.47
C ILE A 21 -8.84 -7.21 0.67
N GLY A 22 -8.04 -6.19 0.95
CA GLY A 22 -6.98 -6.21 1.94
C GLY A 22 -7.47 -6.49 3.36
N ILE A 23 -8.67 -6.06 3.74
CA ILE A 23 -9.25 -6.32 5.07
C ILE A 23 -9.30 -7.84 5.35
N LYS A 24 -9.79 -8.62 4.39
CA LYS A 24 -9.86 -10.09 4.52
C LYS A 24 -8.46 -10.72 4.40
N LEU A 25 -7.73 -10.35 3.35
CA LEU A 25 -6.43 -10.90 3.03
C LEU A 25 -5.43 -10.73 4.19
N ILE A 26 -5.35 -9.51 4.76
CA ILE A 26 -4.42 -9.19 5.85
C ILE A 26 -4.79 -9.91 7.14
N SER A 27 -6.09 -10.08 7.43
CA SER A 27 -6.56 -10.81 8.61
C SER A 27 -6.20 -12.30 8.58
N GLU A 28 -6.15 -12.90 7.39
CA GLU A 28 -5.84 -14.33 7.18
C GLU A 28 -4.34 -14.57 6.96
N LEU A 29 -3.54 -13.52 6.69
CA LEU A 29 -2.13 -13.65 6.32
C LEU A 29 -1.26 -14.03 7.53
N LYS A 30 -0.75 -15.26 7.54
CA LYS A 30 0.17 -15.76 8.57
C LYS A 30 1.50 -14.98 8.51
N GLY A 31 2.13 -14.73 9.66
CA GLY A 31 3.35 -13.93 9.77
C GLY A 31 4.48 -14.36 8.83
N GLN A 32 4.66 -15.67 8.61
CA GLN A 32 5.68 -16.24 7.72
C GLN A 32 5.46 -15.94 6.23
N HIS A 33 4.24 -15.59 5.81
CA HIS A 33 3.92 -15.30 4.41
C HIS A 33 3.91 -13.79 4.12
N ARG A 34 4.02 -12.94 5.13
CA ARG A 34 3.93 -11.47 4.97
C ARG A 34 5.03 -10.92 4.06
N LEU A 35 6.28 -11.38 4.24
CA LEU A 35 7.38 -10.94 3.37
C LEU A 35 7.17 -11.37 1.92
N LYS A 36 6.80 -12.64 1.71
CA LYS A 36 6.52 -13.13 0.35
C LYS A 36 5.41 -12.33 -0.32
N PHE A 37 4.38 -11.96 0.45
CA PHE A 37 3.31 -11.12 -0.04
C PHE A 37 3.79 -9.71 -0.41
N ILE A 38 4.59 -9.06 0.45
CA ILE A 38 5.16 -7.74 0.17
C ILE A 38 6.02 -7.78 -1.09
N LEU A 39 6.93 -8.75 -1.19
CA LEU A 39 7.79 -8.89 -2.36
C LEU A 39 6.98 -9.15 -3.64
N GLY A 40 5.98 -10.01 -3.57
CA GLY A 40 5.06 -10.25 -4.68
C GLY A 40 4.28 -9.00 -5.10
N ALA A 41 3.79 -8.22 -4.13
CA ALA A 41 3.10 -6.97 -4.40
C ALA A 41 4.03 -5.90 -5.02
N ILE A 42 5.29 -5.81 -4.58
CA ILE A 42 6.30 -4.91 -5.16
C ILE A 42 6.59 -5.30 -6.60
N VAL A 43 6.82 -6.60 -6.86
CA VAL A 43 7.06 -7.10 -8.23
C VAL A 43 5.84 -6.86 -9.12
N LEU A 44 4.63 -7.11 -8.62
CA LEU A 44 3.39 -6.83 -9.39
C LEU A 44 3.24 -5.34 -9.69
N ALA A 45 3.55 -4.47 -8.72
CA ALA A 45 3.51 -3.03 -8.91
C ALA A 45 4.51 -2.60 -10.00
N GLU A 46 5.72 -3.15 -10.00
CA GLU A 46 6.75 -2.85 -11.00
C GLU A 46 6.37 -3.38 -12.39
N LEU A 47 5.88 -4.61 -12.49
CA LEU A 47 5.38 -5.16 -13.75
C LEU A 47 4.24 -4.31 -14.33
N ALA A 48 3.38 -3.77 -13.48
CA ALA A 48 2.34 -2.85 -13.90
C ALA A 48 2.92 -1.52 -14.43
N LEU A 49 3.99 -0.98 -13.84
CA LEU A 49 4.68 0.22 -14.34
C LEU A 49 5.37 -0.05 -15.69
N VAL A 50 6.00 -1.20 -15.84
CA VAL A 50 6.55 -1.64 -17.14
C VAL A 50 5.42 -1.79 -18.17
N GLY A 51 4.30 -2.39 -17.77
CA GLY A 51 3.10 -2.49 -18.60
C GLY A 51 2.57 -1.11 -19.02
N PHE A 52 2.58 -0.14 -18.11
CA PHE A 52 2.21 1.25 -18.41
C PHE A 52 3.13 1.88 -19.48
N ALA A 53 4.42 1.55 -19.45
CA ALA A 53 5.39 2.06 -20.41
C ALA A 53 5.27 1.43 -21.80
N ILE A 54 4.93 0.13 -21.89
CA ILE A 54 4.96 -0.65 -23.15
C ILE A 54 3.61 -0.69 -23.85
N LEU A 55 2.51 -0.79 -23.07
CA LEU A 55 1.19 -1.00 -23.64
C LEU A 55 0.62 0.28 -24.29
N PRO A 56 -0.02 0.16 -25.47
CA PRO A 56 -0.77 1.29 -26.02
C PRO A 56 -2.04 1.56 -25.18
N SER A 57 -2.59 2.79 -25.33
CA SER A 57 -3.90 3.10 -24.75
C SER A 57 -5.00 2.27 -25.41
N PRO A 58 -5.96 1.70 -24.65
CA PRO A 58 -6.22 1.87 -23.23
C PRO A 58 -5.50 0.88 -22.29
N GLY A 59 -4.65 -0.03 -22.82
CA GLY A 59 -3.97 -1.08 -22.03
C GLY A 59 -3.13 -0.52 -20.89
N ASN A 60 -2.42 0.57 -21.12
CA ASN A 60 -1.61 1.26 -20.12
C ASN A 60 -2.44 1.80 -18.94
N ILE A 61 -3.69 2.21 -19.16
CA ILE A 61 -4.60 2.65 -18.11
C ILE A 61 -4.93 1.47 -17.18
N PHE A 62 -5.20 0.28 -17.74
CA PHE A 62 -5.43 -0.93 -16.95
C PHE A 62 -4.18 -1.34 -16.14
N ALA A 63 -2.99 -1.17 -16.70
CA ALA A 63 -1.75 -1.44 -15.98
C ALA A 63 -1.66 -0.58 -14.70
N MET A 64 -2.03 0.68 -14.75
CA MET A 64 -2.07 1.55 -13.58
C MET A 64 -3.12 1.15 -12.53
N PHE A 65 -4.23 0.54 -12.95
CA PHE A 65 -5.17 -0.06 -12.01
C PHE A 65 -4.52 -1.16 -11.17
N PHE A 66 -3.78 -2.07 -11.81
CA PHE A 66 -3.06 -3.15 -11.10
C PHE A 66 -1.93 -2.62 -10.21
N ASN A 67 -1.24 -1.56 -10.64
CA ASN A 67 -0.27 -0.87 -9.79
C ASN A 67 -0.94 -0.34 -8.51
N GLY A 68 -2.06 0.37 -8.64
CA GLY A 68 -2.84 0.85 -7.49
C GLY A 68 -3.30 -0.27 -6.56
N LEU A 69 -3.78 -1.39 -7.14
CA LEU A 69 -4.22 -2.57 -6.39
C LEU A 69 -3.08 -3.17 -5.56
N ALA A 70 -1.90 -3.36 -6.16
CA ALA A 70 -0.72 -3.90 -5.50
C ALA A 70 -0.29 -3.01 -4.32
N LEU A 71 -0.15 -1.71 -4.55
CA LEU A 71 0.25 -0.74 -3.54
C LEU A 71 -0.76 -0.64 -2.39
N GLY A 72 -2.06 -0.68 -2.70
CA GLY A 72 -3.12 -0.62 -1.70
C GLY A 72 -3.13 -1.82 -0.75
N CYS A 73 -2.86 -3.03 -1.25
CA CYS A 73 -2.71 -4.23 -0.43
C CYS A 73 -1.44 -4.18 0.43
N MET A 74 -0.33 -3.72 -0.14
CA MET A 74 0.97 -3.68 0.53
C MET A 74 0.94 -2.80 1.79
N TRP A 75 0.30 -1.64 1.74
CA TRP A 75 0.19 -0.73 2.87
C TRP A 75 -0.35 -1.40 4.13
N GLY A 76 -1.46 -2.14 4.00
CA GLY A 76 -2.07 -2.82 5.15
C GLY A 76 -1.20 -3.91 5.74
N VAL A 77 -0.43 -4.62 4.90
CA VAL A 77 0.53 -5.63 5.38
C VAL A 77 1.69 -4.97 6.12
N ILE A 78 2.26 -3.89 5.60
CA ILE A 78 3.32 -3.13 6.28
C ILE A 78 2.83 -2.63 7.63
N PHE A 79 1.64 -2.04 7.70
CA PHE A 79 1.06 -1.57 8.94
C PHE A 79 0.89 -2.70 9.96
N SER A 80 0.58 -3.91 9.51
CA SER A 80 0.43 -5.07 10.39
C SER A 80 1.72 -5.52 11.12
N PHE A 81 2.91 -5.06 10.68
CA PHE A 81 4.17 -5.31 11.39
C PHE A 81 4.39 -4.37 12.57
N ILE A 82 3.82 -3.16 12.50
CA ILE A 82 3.98 -2.16 13.57
C ILE A 82 2.82 -2.18 14.55
N GLU A 83 1.66 -2.66 14.13
CA GLU A 83 0.45 -2.74 14.95
C GLU A 83 0.62 -3.66 16.17
N GLY A 84 0.16 -3.19 17.34
CA GLY A 84 0.20 -3.97 18.58
C GLY A 84 1.57 -3.98 19.26
N ARG A 85 2.45 -3.03 18.95
CA ARG A 85 3.66 -2.74 19.69
C ARG A 85 3.43 -1.55 20.64
N ARG A 86 4.12 -1.52 21.76
CA ARG A 86 4.05 -0.40 22.73
C ARG A 86 4.30 0.97 22.09
N VAL A 87 5.10 1.01 21.05
CA VAL A 87 5.48 2.22 20.30
C VAL A 87 4.73 2.36 18.96
N THR A 88 3.56 1.72 18.82
CA THR A 88 2.77 1.70 17.55
C THR A 88 2.51 3.12 17.02
N ASP A 89 2.11 4.05 17.89
CA ASP A 89 1.77 5.42 17.48
C ASP A 89 2.98 6.18 16.95
N MET A 90 4.15 6.02 17.58
CA MET A 90 5.40 6.60 17.13
C MET A 90 5.82 6.00 15.78
N LEU A 91 5.74 4.69 15.62
CA LEU A 91 6.06 4.01 14.35
C LEU A 91 5.09 4.39 13.23
N ALA A 92 3.81 4.52 13.54
CA ALA A 92 2.80 4.97 12.57
C ALA A 92 3.06 6.42 12.12
N SER A 93 3.43 7.30 13.04
CA SER A 93 3.80 8.69 12.72
C SER A 93 5.06 8.76 11.85
N LEU A 94 6.10 7.99 12.17
CA LEU A 94 7.32 7.90 11.36
C LEU A 94 7.01 7.35 9.96
N LEU A 95 6.13 6.37 9.85
CA LEU A 95 5.68 5.84 8.57
C LEU A 95 4.95 6.90 7.74
N GLY A 96 4.08 7.71 8.38
CA GLY A 96 3.42 8.85 7.73
C GLY A 96 4.41 9.90 7.22
N ILE A 97 5.38 10.29 8.04
CA ILE A 97 6.43 11.24 7.67
C ILE A 97 7.27 10.70 6.49
N SER A 98 7.65 9.41 6.54
CA SER A 98 8.44 8.77 5.48
C SER A 98 7.70 8.76 4.14
N MET A 99 6.37 8.66 4.13
CA MET A 99 5.58 8.75 2.90
C MET A 99 5.65 10.15 2.27
N VAL A 100 5.59 11.21 3.08
CA VAL A 100 5.67 12.58 2.58
C VAL A 100 7.06 12.84 1.98
N ILE A 101 8.12 12.48 2.71
CA ILE A 101 9.50 12.63 2.23
C ILE A 101 9.74 11.77 0.98
N GLY A 102 9.29 10.51 1.00
CA GLY A 102 9.44 9.58 -0.12
C GLY A 102 8.72 10.05 -1.38
N SER A 103 7.53 10.63 -1.24
CA SER A 103 6.78 11.16 -2.39
C SER A 103 7.49 12.36 -3.03
N GLY A 104 8.05 13.25 -2.21
CA GLY A 104 8.86 14.38 -2.67
C GLY A 104 10.15 13.92 -3.38
N ALA A 105 10.87 12.99 -2.76
CA ALA A 105 12.09 12.42 -3.32
C ALA A 105 11.83 11.71 -4.67
N ALA A 106 10.79 10.89 -4.75
CA ALA A 106 10.41 10.20 -5.98
C ALA A 106 10.08 11.19 -7.12
N LYS A 107 9.36 12.26 -6.80
CA LYS A 107 9.05 13.32 -7.77
C LYS A 107 10.31 14.03 -8.25
N SER A 108 11.22 14.38 -7.35
CA SER A 108 12.49 15.06 -7.70
C SER A 108 13.39 14.16 -8.55
N LEU A 109 13.51 12.87 -8.17
CA LEU A 109 14.24 11.87 -8.96
C LEU A 109 13.61 11.66 -10.34
N GLY A 110 12.26 11.65 -10.42
CA GLY A 110 11.55 11.54 -11.69
C GLY A 110 11.87 12.68 -12.65
N LEU A 111 11.83 13.91 -12.15
CA LEU A 111 12.19 15.09 -12.94
C LEU A 111 13.66 15.04 -13.38
N PHE A 112 14.57 14.68 -12.46
CA PHE A 112 16.00 14.55 -12.76
C PHE A 112 16.26 13.52 -13.86
N VAL A 113 15.65 12.34 -13.79
CA VAL A 113 15.82 11.27 -14.79
C VAL A 113 15.27 11.69 -16.16
N MET A 114 14.13 12.35 -16.20
CA MET A 114 13.57 12.87 -17.44
C MET A 114 14.44 13.95 -18.06
N ASP A 115 14.99 14.85 -17.26
CA ASP A 115 15.78 15.99 -17.72
C ASP A 115 17.20 15.59 -18.16
N HIS A 116 17.91 14.79 -17.34
CA HIS A 116 19.30 14.41 -17.62
C HIS A 116 19.44 13.21 -18.55
N TRP A 117 18.57 12.22 -18.43
CA TRP A 117 18.66 10.99 -19.21
C TRP A 117 17.67 10.96 -20.39
N GLN A 118 16.90 12.02 -20.57
CA GLN A 118 15.91 12.16 -21.65
C GLN A 118 14.94 10.96 -21.71
N VAL A 119 14.62 10.39 -20.55
CA VAL A 119 13.68 9.26 -20.43
C VAL A 119 12.27 9.78 -20.64
N SER A 120 11.46 9.06 -21.42
CA SER A 120 10.07 9.43 -21.66
C SER A 120 9.24 9.38 -20.38
N GLU A 121 8.20 10.22 -20.32
CA GLU A 121 7.25 10.29 -19.19
C GLU A 121 6.62 8.94 -18.86
N PHE A 122 6.46 8.05 -19.85
CA PHE A 122 5.90 6.71 -19.66
C PHE A 122 6.87 5.72 -19.01
N TRP A 123 8.18 5.83 -19.33
CA TRP A 123 9.21 4.93 -18.80
C TRP A 123 9.76 5.37 -17.44
N MET A 124 9.63 6.67 -17.12
CA MET A 124 10.17 7.23 -15.87
C MET A 124 9.71 6.48 -14.61
N PRO A 125 8.40 6.15 -14.42
CA PRO A 125 7.97 5.45 -13.22
C PRO A 125 8.56 4.04 -13.09
N ALA A 126 8.64 3.28 -14.18
CA ALA A 126 9.22 1.95 -14.19
C ALA A 126 10.73 1.97 -13.91
N LEU A 127 11.44 2.98 -14.43
CA LEU A 127 12.88 3.10 -14.18
C LEU A 127 13.18 3.41 -12.71
N ILE A 128 12.43 4.32 -12.11
CA ILE A 128 12.59 4.66 -10.68
C ILE A 128 12.15 3.50 -9.79
N GLY A 129 11.04 2.86 -10.11
CA GLY A 129 10.55 1.67 -9.41
C GLY A 129 11.58 0.55 -9.46
N GLY A 130 12.12 0.24 -10.66
CA GLY A 130 13.15 -0.77 -10.85
C GLY A 130 14.43 -0.50 -10.05
N CYS A 131 14.88 0.75 -9.99
CA CYS A 131 16.02 1.13 -9.14
C CYS A 131 15.71 0.99 -7.64
N ALA A 132 14.47 1.17 -7.24
CA ALA A 132 14.05 1.02 -5.85
C ALA A 132 13.88 -0.45 -5.41
N LEU A 133 13.65 -1.38 -6.36
CA LEU A 133 13.39 -2.80 -6.07
C LEU A 133 14.42 -3.46 -5.13
N PRO A 134 15.74 -3.38 -5.39
CA PRO A 134 16.72 -4.01 -4.53
C PRO A 134 16.73 -3.42 -3.11
N CYS A 135 16.55 -2.11 -2.99
CA CYS A 135 16.43 -1.44 -1.69
C CYS A 135 15.18 -1.90 -0.93
N LEU A 136 14.05 -2.01 -1.62
CA LEU A 136 12.79 -2.46 -1.02
C LEU A 136 12.85 -3.94 -0.62
N ALA A 137 13.50 -4.79 -1.41
CA ALA A 137 13.72 -6.19 -1.08
C ALA A 137 14.61 -6.33 0.17
N LEU A 138 15.69 -5.55 0.26
CA LEU A 138 16.58 -5.51 1.43
C LEU A 138 15.82 -5.05 2.68
N LEU A 139 15.05 -3.95 2.59
CA LEU A 139 14.24 -3.46 3.69
C LEU A 139 13.16 -4.46 4.13
N GLY A 140 12.55 -5.17 3.18
CA GLY A 140 11.62 -6.27 3.47
C GLY A 140 12.27 -7.40 4.24
N TYR A 141 13.50 -7.76 3.89
CA TYR A 141 14.28 -8.76 4.60
C TYR A 141 14.63 -8.30 6.03
N VAL A 142 15.08 -7.05 6.19
CA VAL A 142 15.33 -6.44 7.51
C VAL A 142 14.05 -6.43 8.35
N LEU A 143 12.91 -6.09 7.76
CA LEU A 143 11.63 -6.08 8.44
C LEU A 143 11.23 -7.48 8.95
N GLN A 144 11.54 -8.53 8.19
CA GLN A 144 11.30 -9.92 8.63
C GLN A 144 12.23 -10.34 9.76
N SER A 145 13.44 -9.79 9.83
CA SER A 145 14.44 -10.08 10.85
C SER A 145 14.13 -9.42 12.20
N LEU A 146 13.12 -8.56 12.27
CA LEU A 146 12.71 -7.92 13.52
C LEU A 146 12.25 -8.98 14.54
N PRO A 147 12.64 -8.83 15.82
CA PRO A 147 12.20 -9.71 16.88
C PRO A 147 10.67 -9.74 16.98
N LYS A 148 10.14 -10.90 17.32
CA LYS A 148 8.70 -11.04 17.55
C LYS A 148 8.25 -10.09 18.67
N PRO A 149 7.00 -9.61 18.62
CA PRO A 149 6.44 -8.79 19.71
C PRO A 149 6.62 -9.49 21.06
N SER A 150 7.03 -8.73 22.07
CA SER A 150 7.17 -9.23 23.44
C SER A 150 5.82 -9.70 24.01
N GLU A 151 5.82 -10.36 25.17
CA GLU A 151 4.57 -10.75 25.85
C GLU A 151 3.77 -9.51 26.28
N GLU A 152 4.46 -8.44 26.69
CA GLU A 152 3.82 -7.15 26.99
C GLU A 152 3.18 -6.53 25.74
N ASP A 153 3.86 -6.56 24.59
CA ASP A 153 3.30 -6.11 23.32
C ASP A 153 2.07 -6.93 22.92
N ARG A 154 2.09 -8.25 23.22
CA ARG A 154 0.94 -9.13 22.91
C ARG A 154 -0.25 -8.85 23.81
N ALA A 155 -0.01 -8.51 25.08
CA ALA A 155 -1.08 -8.15 26.02
C ALA A 155 -1.76 -6.82 25.64
N LEU A 156 -1.01 -5.89 25.02
CA LEU A 156 -1.53 -4.62 24.51
C LEU A 156 -2.23 -4.75 23.15
N LYS A 157 -1.99 -5.85 22.45
CA LYS A 157 -2.63 -6.11 21.16
C LYS A 157 -4.08 -6.49 21.36
N ALA A 158 -5.00 -5.60 20.96
CA ALA A 158 -6.40 -5.94 20.90
C ALA A 158 -6.59 -7.23 20.07
N GLU A 159 -7.28 -8.22 20.63
CA GLU A 159 -7.62 -9.43 19.90
C GLU A 159 -8.36 -9.05 18.63
N ARG A 160 -7.77 -9.40 17.48
CA ARG A 160 -8.45 -9.24 16.20
C ARG A 160 -9.64 -10.19 16.18
N MET A 161 -10.82 -9.66 16.43
CA MET A 161 -12.04 -10.44 16.25
C MET A 161 -12.18 -10.82 14.78
N THR A 162 -12.15 -12.11 14.49
CA THR A 162 -12.50 -12.66 13.19
C THR A 162 -14.01 -12.55 13.00
N LEU A 163 -14.44 -11.36 12.56
CA LEU A 163 -15.84 -11.10 12.28
C LEU A 163 -16.25 -11.74 10.95
N ASP A 164 -17.31 -12.54 10.96
CA ASP A 164 -17.96 -12.99 9.74
C ASP A 164 -18.56 -11.81 8.95
N GLY A 165 -18.80 -11.97 7.65
CA GLY A 165 -19.33 -10.91 6.79
C GLY A 165 -20.62 -10.27 7.31
N ARG A 166 -21.50 -11.06 7.91
CA ARG A 166 -22.75 -10.57 8.55
C ARG A 166 -22.47 -9.72 9.78
N GLN A 167 -21.51 -10.11 10.60
CA GLN A 167 -21.09 -9.39 11.80
C GLN A 167 -20.42 -8.06 11.44
N ARG A 168 -19.59 -8.04 10.39
CA ARG A 168 -18.96 -6.80 9.87
C ARG A 168 -20.03 -5.82 9.40
N TRP A 169 -21.03 -6.29 8.69
CA TRP A 169 -22.14 -5.46 8.21
C TRP A 169 -23.01 -4.91 9.34
N ALA A 170 -23.29 -5.73 10.36
CA ALA A 170 -24.01 -5.30 11.56
C ALA A 170 -23.23 -4.24 12.34
N LEU A 171 -21.90 -4.42 12.49
CA LEU A 171 -21.02 -3.45 13.14
C LEU A 171 -20.99 -2.13 12.35
N PHE A 172 -20.89 -2.20 11.01
CA PHE A 172 -20.91 -1.02 10.15
C PHE A 172 -22.21 -0.22 10.30
N LYS A 173 -23.36 -0.90 10.30
CA LYS A 173 -24.66 -0.25 10.52
C LYS A 173 -24.73 0.45 11.88
N LYS A 174 -24.22 -0.19 12.93
CA LYS A 174 -24.19 0.36 14.29
C LYS A 174 -23.31 1.60 14.38
N LEU A 175 -22.12 1.56 13.78
CA LEU A 175 -21.19 2.70 13.73
C LEU A 175 -21.76 3.86 12.89
N TYR A 176 -22.40 3.55 11.77
CA TYR A 176 -23.04 4.54 10.92
C TYR A 176 -24.20 5.24 11.64
N ALA A 177 -25.07 4.49 12.32
CA ALA A 177 -26.14 5.06 13.12
C ALA A 177 -25.61 5.94 14.27
N PHE A 178 -24.52 5.51 14.93
CA PHE A 178 -23.86 6.29 15.98
C PHE A 178 -23.25 7.58 15.42
N SER A 179 -22.60 7.52 14.27
CA SER A 179 -22.03 8.68 13.57
C SER A 179 -23.12 9.69 13.22
N LEU A 180 -24.23 9.25 12.63
CA LEU A 180 -25.36 10.14 12.32
C LEU A 180 -25.94 10.81 13.57
N TYR A 181 -26.08 10.09 14.68
CA TYR A 181 -26.56 10.65 15.94
C TYR A 181 -25.61 11.73 16.50
N TYR A 182 -24.30 11.55 16.34
CA TYR A 182 -23.30 12.50 16.87
C TYR A 182 -23.15 13.75 16.00
N PHE A 183 -23.34 13.64 14.67
CA PHE A 183 -23.25 14.77 13.74
C PHE A 183 -24.57 15.56 13.60
N SER A 184 -25.66 15.06 14.15
CA SER A 184 -26.98 15.74 14.14
C SER A 184 -27.21 16.62 15.38
N ARG A 185 -26.25 16.71 16.29
CA ARG A 185 -26.26 17.59 17.46
C ARG A 185 -25.25 18.71 17.31
#